data_4cf81fd2acbcf876685e2f5faf1be724
#
_entry.id   4cf81fd2acbcf876685e2f5faf1be724
#
_cell.length_a   1.000
_cell.length_b   1.000
_cell.length_c   1.000
_cell.angle_alpha   90.00
_cell.angle_beta   90.00
_cell.angle_gamma   90.00
#
_symmetry.space_group_name_H-M   'P 1'
#
loop_
_entity.id
_entity.type
_entity.pdbx_description
1 polymer ?
#
loop_
_entity_poly.entity_id
_entity_poly.type
_entity_poly.pdbx_seq_one_letter_code
_entity_poly.pdbx_strand_id
1 'polypeptide(L)'
;MRRRRRSPRALLVVVATIVLVLGLGGAVGAAAPRSDGHPQKGSHGQKGGHEVRGDRRHSISDDEISIQLWNFAAYVGFGTDAATQARAEEVLRRLSEIGYRNVEPFTFNGRTAAQFKALLDKYHLKAPSRHGDVSITNFAQTLADSKTLRQKYVGSGGFPTPGIGSYENTLATAIVMNELGRRSVRNGTGKFYGHNHQGEFRTQYADPATGEMKSAWQILVENTDPRYVTFQLDVLWATDGGADPVALLRRFGDRIFSLHVKDGINVADPANATPVPMGQGEMVFEPILRAAEGHVKYYIYEQDPPFGDPTFDPFASAEAGFDYLDRVRF
;
A
#
# COMPACT_ATOMS: atom_id res chain seq x y z
N MET A 1 22.89 -52.76 -19.87
CA MET A 1 21.76 -51.88 -19.51
C MET A 1 22.13 -51.15 -18.22
N ARG A 2 22.54 -49.88 -18.31
CA ARG A 2 22.89 -49.03 -17.15
C ARG A 2 21.73 -48.03 -16.90
N ARG A 3 21.05 -48.17 -15.76
CA ARG A 3 20.02 -47.23 -15.31
C ARG A 3 20.68 -45.97 -14.80
N ARG A 4 20.43 -44.81 -15.43
CA ARG A 4 20.77 -43.46 -14.91
C ARG A 4 19.77 -43.06 -13.83
N ARG A 5 20.25 -42.87 -12.62
CA ARG A 5 19.51 -42.24 -11.52
C ARG A 5 19.45 -40.72 -11.78
N ARG A 6 18.24 -40.15 -11.79
CA ARG A 6 18.02 -38.70 -11.80
C ARG A 6 18.01 -38.23 -10.35
N SER A 7 18.87 -37.26 -10.03
CA SER A 7 18.90 -36.58 -8.76
C SER A 7 17.78 -35.51 -8.69
N PRO A 8 17.16 -35.26 -7.51
CA PRO A 8 16.17 -34.21 -7.35
C PRO A 8 16.85 -32.84 -7.35
N ARG A 9 16.28 -31.89 -8.06
CA ARG A 9 16.67 -30.47 -8.04
C ARG A 9 16.22 -29.87 -6.72
N ALA A 10 17.15 -29.36 -5.95
CA ALA A 10 16.88 -28.58 -4.75
C ALA A 10 16.28 -27.22 -5.14
N LEU A 11 15.18 -26.88 -4.47
CA LEU A 11 14.54 -25.57 -4.54
C LEU A 11 15.38 -24.59 -3.72
N LEU A 12 15.95 -23.60 -4.36
CA LEU A 12 16.74 -22.57 -3.70
C LEU A 12 15.76 -21.52 -3.12
N VAL A 13 15.61 -21.54 -1.80
CA VAL A 13 14.90 -20.46 -1.07
C VAL A 13 15.92 -19.33 -0.87
N VAL A 14 15.69 -18.19 -1.50
CA VAL A 14 16.48 -16.98 -1.26
C VAL A 14 15.95 -16.31 0.00
N VAL A 15 16.67 -16.48 1.10
CA VAL A 15 16.46 -15.71 2.34
C VAL A 15 17.27 -14.43 2.20
N ALA A 16 16.62 -13.27 2.16
CA ALA A 16 17.28 -11.98 2.18
C ALA A 16 17.87 -11.72 3.57
N THR A 17 19.20 -11.65 3.64
CA THR A 17 19.94 -11.36 4.87
C THR A 17 20.03 -9.84 5.03
N ILE A 18 19.43 -9.31 6.10
CA ILE A 18 19.56 -7.91 6.52
C ILE A 18 20.95 -7.74 7.15
N VAL A 19 21.74 -6.83 6.59
CA VAL A 19 23.02 -6.39 7.18
C VAL A 19 22.77 -5.14 8.01
N LEU A 20 23.02 -5.25 9.31
CA LEU A 20 22.94 -4.17 10.29
C LEU A 20 24.25 -3.36 10.22
N VAL A 21 24.18 -2.06 9.94
CA VAL A 21 25.30 -1.13 10.08
C VAL A 21 24.96 -0.13 11.18
N LEU A 22 25.69 -0.24 12.30
CA LEU A 22 25.66 0.72 13.41
C LEU A 22 26.55 1.93 13.06
N GLY A 23 25.98 3.13 13.08
CA GLY A 23 26.73 4.38 12.96
C GLY A 23 26.38 5.34 14.11
N LEU A 24 27.37 5.58 14.99
CA LEU A 24 27.32 6.53 16.10
C LEU A 24 27.62 7.97 15.62
N GLY A 25 26.92 8.97 16.17
CA GLY A 25 27.48 10.33 16.19
C GLY A 25 26.47 11.47 16.29
N GLY A 26 26.37 12.08 17.47
CA GLY A 26 26.75 13.47 17.71
C GLY A 26 25.61 14.51 17.68
N ALA A 27 25.13 14.88 18.86
CA ALA A 27 24.27 16.05 19.09
C ALA A 27 25.08 17.36 19.08
N VAL A 28 24.53 18.40 18.43
CA VAL A 28 24.88 19.81 18.77
C VAL A 28 23.59 20.64 18.72
N GLY A 29 23.26 21.26 19.84
CA GLY A 29 22.15 22.18 19.99
C GLY A 29 22.47 23.60 19.52
N ALA A 30 21.47 24.34 19.12
CA ALA A 30 21.52 25.80 19.04
C ALA A 30 20.15 26.40 19.36
N ALA A 31 20.20 27.44 20.20
CA ALA A 31 19.07 28.14 20.83
C ALA A 31 18.43 29.16 19.89
N ALA A 32 17.14 29.44 20.14
CA ALA A 32 16.34 30.49 19.51
C ALA A 32 16.56 31.88 20.20
N PRO A 33 16.32 32.99 19.51
CA PRO A 33 16.02 34.25 20.18
C PRO A 33 14.52 34.62 20.10
N ARG A 34 14.03 35.15 21.22
CA ARG A 34 12.72 35.81 21.38
C ARG A 34 12.79 37.25 20.86
N SER A 35 11.68 37.76 20.33
CA SER A 35 11.45 39.20 20.22
C SER A 35 9.99 39.53 20.55
N ASP A 36 9.84 40.45 21.53
CA ASP A 36 8.59 41.04 21.99
C ASP A 36 8.12 42.14 21.03
N GLY A 37 6.82 42.38 20.97
CA GLY A 37 6.25 43.51 20.23
C GLY A 37 4.76 43.71 20.46
N HIS A 38 4.44 44.78 21.09
CA HIS A 38 3.19 45.27 21.69
C HIS A 38 2.06 45.63 20.67
N PRO A 39 0.82 45.85 21.13
CA PRO A 39 -0.41 45.85 20.27
C PRO A 39 -0.84 47.27 19.84
N GLN A 40 -1.49 47.38 18.70
CA GLN A 40 -2.28 48.56 18.34
C GLN A 40 -3.76 48.24 18.15
N LYS A 41 -4.62 49.05 18.76
CA LYS A 41 -6.09 49.13 18.67
C LYS A 41 -6.55 49.99 17.48
N GLY A 42 -7.71 49.66 16.95
CA GLY A 42 -8.56 50.54 16.14
C GLY A 42 -9.33 49.74 15.08
N SER A 43 -10.52 49.54 15.13
CA SER A 43 -11.89 50.10 15.23
C SER A 43 -12.66 50.00 13.91
N HIS A 44 -13.93 49.52 14.03
CA HIS A 44 -15.11 49.58 13.09
C HIS A 44 -15.10 48.63 11.91
N GLY A 45 -15.89 47.55 11.86
CA GLY A 45 -17.36 47.60 11.81
C GLY A 45 -17.84 47.32 10.39
N GLN A 46 -17.93 46.01 9.99
CA GLN A 46 -18.89 45.59 9.00
C GLN A 46 -19.40 44.18 9.39
N LYS A 47 -20.74 44.10 9.61
CA LYS A 47 -21.46 42.85 9.78
C LYS A 47 -21.55 42.16 8.43
N GLY A 48 -20.56 41.30 8.11
CA GLY A 48 -20.69 40.29 7.10
C GLY A 48 -21.00 39.00 7.84
N GLY A 49 -22.19 38.45 7.63
CA GLY A 49 -22.53 37.13 8.13
C GLY A 49 -21.58 36.11 7.54
N HIS A 50 -20.54 35.73 8.30
CA HIS A 50 -19.85 34.48 8.05
C HIS A 50 -20.84 33.38 8.45
N GLU A 51 -21.51 32.78 7.46
CA GLU A 51 -21.93 31.40 7.62
C GLU A 51 -20.71 30.62 8.09
N VAL A 52 -20.70 30.23 9.34
CA VAL A 52 -19.81 29.19 9.85
C VAL A 52 -20.21 27.96 9.04
N ARG A 53 -19.46 27.66 7.97
CA ARG A 53 -19.51 26.35 7.33
C ARG A 53 -19.23 25.37 8.43
N GLY A 54 -20.27 24.73 8.95
CA GLY A 54 -20.14 23.68 9.93
C GLY A 54 -19.09 22.72 9.43
N ASP A 55 -18.16 22.38 10.29
CA ASP A 55 -17.10 21.40 10.08
C ASP A 55 -17.78 20.09 9.66
N ARG A 56 -17.89 19.87 8.34
CA ARG A 56 -18.45 18.65 7.78
C ARG A 56 -17.39 17.59 7.94
N ARG A 57 -17.45 16.86 9.03
CA ARG A 57 -16.61 15.68 9.20
C ARG A 57 -16.91 14.69 8.10
N HIS A 58 -15.90 14.34 7.35
CA HIS A 58 -15.97 13.34 6.29
C HIS A 58 -15.91 11.93 6.86
N SER A 59 -16.48 10.97 6.16
CA SER A 59 -16.44 9.54 6.46
C SER A 59 -16.05 8.76 5.22
N ILE A 60 -15.44 7.61 5.41
CA ILE A 60 -15.17 6.66 4.35
C ILE A 60 -16.46 5.89 4.06
N SER A 61 -16.80 5.72 2.79
CA SER A 61 -17.93 4.88 2.38
C SER A 61 -17.55 3.39 2.41
N ASP A 62 -18.50 2.51 2.75
CA ASP A 62 -18.29 1.05 2.74
C ASP A 62 -17.75 0.54 1.38
N ASP A 63 -18.17 1.15 0.27
CA ASP A 63 -17.67 0.80 -1.07
C ASP A 63 -16.21 1.23 -1.33
N GLU A 64 -15.64 2.07 -0.46
CA GLU A 64 -14.23 2.50 -0.50
C GLU A 64 -13.35 1.70 0.47
N ILE A 65 -13.95 1.00 1.45
CA ILE A 65 -13.23 0.15 2.41
C ILE A 65 -12.85 -1.16 1.74
N SER A 66 -11.60 -1.56 1.89
CA SER A 66 -11.05 -2.82 1.38
C SER A 66 -10.09 -3.44 2.40
N ILE A 67 -9.72 -4.70 2.17
CA ILE A 67 -8.72 -5.40 2.97
C ILE A 67 -7.75 -6.18 2.08
N GLN A 68 -6.46 -6.09 2.39
CA GLN A 68 -5.43 -6.91 1.74
C GLN A 68 -5.46 -8.32 2.31
N LEU A 69 -5.56 -9.34 1.44
CA LEU A 69 -5.62 -10.74 1.89
C LEU A 69 -4.30 -11.28 2.45
N TRP A 70 -3.21 -10.52 2.35
CA TRP A 70 -1.96 -10.82 3.04
C TRP A 70 -2.12 -10.92 4.55
N ASN A 71 -3.05 -10.19 5.15
CA ASN A 71 -3.44 -10.29 6.56
C ASN A 71 -3.65 -11.74 7.03
N PHE A 72 -4.07 -12.59 6.12
CA PHE A 72 -4.40 -14.00 6.38
C PHE A 72 -3.33 -14.98 5.91
N ALA A 73 -2.16 -14.51 5.44
CA ALA A 73 -1.13 -15.38 4.87
C ALA A 73 -0.65 -16.45 5.85
N ALA A 74 -0.49 -16.12 7.13
CA ALA A 74 -0.12 -17.07 8.16
C ALA A 74 -1.24 -18.11 8.46
N TYR A 75 -2.51 -17.71 8.40
CA TYR A 75 -3.66 -18.58 8.61
C TYR A 75 -3.95 -19.49 7.41
N VAL A 76 -3.95 -18.93 6.21
CA VAL A 76 -4.28 -19.67 4.98
C VAL A 76 -3.11 -20.55 4.55
N GLY A 77 -1.88 -20.02 4.60
CA GLY A 77 -0.71 -20.63 4.01
C GLY A 77 -0.59 -20.35 2.50
N PHE A 78 0.49 -20.87 1.92
CA PHE A 78 0.83 -20.63 0.50
C PHE A 78 0.56 -21.85 -0.39
N GLY A 79 -0.13 -22.87 0.12
CA GLY A 79 -0.47 -24.09 -0.62
C GLY A 79 -1.56 -23.89 -1.66
N THR A 80 -1.76 -24.96 -2.46
CA THR A 80 -2.82 -25.03 -3.47
C THR A 80 -3.74 -26.22 -3.25
N ASP A 81 -3.55 -26.94 -2.13
CA ASP A 81 -4.35 -28.10 -1.74
C ASP A 81 -5.75 -27.71 -1.26
N ALA A 82 -6.63 -28.71 -1.12
CA ALA A 82 -8.01 -28.51 -0.75
C ALA A 82 -8.18 -27.85 0.63
N ALA A 83 -7.30 -28.15 1.60
CA ALA A 83 -7.38 -27.57 2.93
C ALA A 83 -7.00 -26.08 2.92
N THR A 84 -5.94 -25.70 2.20
CA THR A 84 -5.58 -24.30 1.95
C THR A 84 -6.70 -23.55 1.24
N GLN A 85 -7.30 -24.17 0.23
CA GLN A 85 -8.43 -23.58 -0.49
C GLN A 85 -9.66 -23.39 0.42
N ALA A 86 -9.95 -24.34 1.29
CA ALA A 86 -11.07 -24.21 2.25
C ALA A 86 -10.85 -23.04 3.23
N ARG A 87 -9.63 -22.88 3.78
CA ARG A 87 -9.31 -21.74 4.64
C ARG A 87 -9.42 -20.40 3.91
N ALA A 88 -8.93 -20.34 2.65
CA ALA A 88 -9.05 -19.12 1.85
C ALA A 88 -10.52 -18.77 1.55
N GLU A 89 -11.39 -19.75 1.33
CA GLU A 89 -12.83 -19.51 1.14
C GLU A 89 -13.49 -19.07 2.45
N GLU A 90 -13.11 -19.66 3.59
CA GLU A 90 -13.59 -19.23 4.91
C GLU A 90 -13.24 -17.76 5.19
N VAL A 91 -12.02 -17.32 4.83
CA VAL A 91 -11.62 -15.91 4.93
C VAL A 91 -12.59 -15.01 4.16
N LEU A 92 -12.88 -15.31 2.90
CA LEU A 92 -13.79 -14.50 2.10
C LEU A 92 -15.22 -14.45 2.70
N ARG A 93 -15.72 -15.58 3.20
CA ARG A 93 -17.01 -15.63 3.88
C ARG A 93 -17.04 -14.72 5.10
N ARG A 94 -16.06 -14.86 6.01
CA ARG A 94 -16.01 -14.08 7.25
C ARG A 94 -15.79 -12.58 7.00
N LEU A 95 -14.98 -12.21 5.99
CA LEU A 95 -14.81 -10.81 5.59
C LEU A 95 -16.13 -10.18 5.12
N SER A 96 -16.93 -10.92 4.35
CA SER A 96 -18.28 -10.48 3.96
C SER A 96 -19.20 -10.29 5.17
N GLU A 97 -19.12 -11.18 6.18
CA GLU A 97 -19.90 -11.12 7.42
C GLU A 97 -19.48 -9.95 8.31
N ILE A 98 -18.18 -9.60 8.37
CA ILE A 98 -17.66 -8.40 9.06
C ILE A 98 -18.24 -7.12 8.42
N GLY A 99 -18.40 -7.10 7.10
CA GLY A 99 -18.94 -5.93 6.38
C GLY A 99 -18.13 -5.49 5.17
N TYR A 100 -16.94 -6.07 4.93
CA TYR A 100 -16.14 -5.74 3.77
C TYR A 100 -16.90 -5.97 2.47
N ARG A 101 -16.72 -5.03 1.52
CA ARG A 101 -17.25 -5.13 0.15
C ARG A 101 -16.13 -5.36 -0.86
N ASN A 102 -14.91 -5.01 -0.52
CA ASN A 102 -13.75 -5.15 -1.38
C ASN A 102 -12.63 -5.91 -0.66
N VAL A 103 -11.89 -6.69 -1.45
CA VAL A 103 -10.66 -7.36 -1.02
C VAL A 103 -9.55 -7.11 -2.04
N GLU A 104 -8.30 -7.12 -1.59
CA GLU A 104 -7.14 -7.10 -2.46
C GLU A 104 -6.37 -8.43 -2.35
N PRO A 105 -6.52 -9.36 -3.30
CA PRO A 105 -5.81 -10.63 -3.25
C PRO A 105 -4.37 -10.50 -3.74
N PHE A 106 -3.48 -11.35 -3.21
CA PHE A 106 -2.12 -11.55 -3.73
C PHE A 106 -1.96 -12.93 -4.38
N THR A 107 -2.85 -13.88 -4.08
CA THR A 107 -2.88 -15.23 -4.66
C THR A 107 -4.32 -15.70 -4.82
N PHE A 108 -4.52 -16.72 -5.64
CA PHE A 108 -5.79 -17.44 -5.77
C PHE A 108 -5.73 -18.84 -5.13
N ASN A 109 -4.64 -19.19 -4.46
CA ASN A 109 -4.42 -20.50 -3.82
C ASN A 109 -4.68 -21.69 -4.78
N GLY A 110 -4.12 -21.62 -5.99
CA GLY A 110 -4.26 -22.64 -7.02
C GLY A 110 -5.57 -22.64 -7.80
N ARG A 111 -6.50 -21.73 -7.49
CA ARG A 111 -7.71 -21.53 -8.31
C ARG A 111 -7.39 -20.72 -9.56
N THR A 112 -8.19 -20.91 -10.60
CA THR A 112 -8.20 -19.96 -11.72
C THR A 112 -8.86 -18.64 -11.30
N ALA A 113 -8.60 -17.56 -12.04
CA ALA A 113 -9.27 -16.28 -11.82
C ALA A 113 -10.81 -16.40 -11.90
N ALA A 114 -11.33 -17.25 -12.77
CA ALA A 114 -12.77 -17.50 -12.89
C ALA A 114 -13.35 -18.20 -11.65
N GLN A 115 -12.64 -19.19 -11.09
CA GLN A 115 -13.05 -19.86 -9.85
C GLN A 115 -12.98 -18.89 -8.65
N PHE A 116 -11.94 -18.06 -8.57
CA PHE A 116 -11.83 -17.05 -7.52
C PHE A 116 -12.92 -15.99 -7.65
N LYS A 117 -13.22 -15.55 -8.89
CA LYS A 117 -14.34 -14.63 -9.17
C LYS A 117 -15.69 -15.19 -8.71
N ALA A 118 -15.93 -16.49 -8.94
CA ALA A 118 -17.16 -17.14 -8.48
C ALA A 118 -17.31 -17.14 -6.95
N LEU A 119 -16.19 -17.26 -6.21
CA LEU A 119 -16.19 -17.10 -4.75
C LEU A 119 -16.46 -15.66 -4.32
N LEU A 120 -15.85 -14.68 -4.99
CA LEU A 120 -16.14 -13.28 -4.72
C LEU A 120 -17.63 -12.98 -4.94
N ASP A 121 -18.22 -13.48 -6.03
CA ASP A 121 -19.65 -13.31 -6.31
C ASP A 121 -20.54 -13.99 -5.25
N LYS A 122 -20.16 -15.20 -4.83
CA LYS A 122 -20.86 -15.96 -3.79
C LYS A 122 -20.96 -15.18 -2.47
N TYR A 123 -19.90 -14.46 -2.12
CA TYR A 123 -19.82 -13.70 -0.87
C TYR A 123 -20.02 -12.18 -1.06
N HIS A 124 -20.53 -11.75 -2.22
CA HIS A 124 -20.82 -10.34 -2.54
C HIS A 124 -19.59 -9.42 -2.41
N LEU A 125 -18.41 -9.95 -2.68
CA LEU A 125 -17.14 -9.23 -2.64
C LEU A 125 -16.69 -8.81 -4.05
N LYS A 126 -15.86 -7.76 -4.11
CA LYS A 126 -15.18 -7.28 -5.32
C LYS A 126 -13.67 -7.29 -5.07
N ALA A 127 -12.88 -7.38 -6.14
CA ALA A 127 -11.42 -7.23 -6.08
C ALA A 127 -11.00 -6.13 -7.06
N PRO A 128 -11.09 -4.84 -6.68
CA PRO A 128 -10.78 -3.71 -7.57
C PRO A 128 -9.30 -3.64 -7.97
N SER A 129 -8.42 -4.19 -7.16
CA SER A 129 -6.98 -4.32 -7.35
C SER A 129 -6.49 -5.68 -6.85
N ARG A 130 -5.26 -6.02 -7.16
CA ARG A 130 -4.53 -7.16 -6.55
C ARG A 130 -3.02 -6.98 -6.66
N HIS A 131 -2.27 -7.59 -5.77
CA HIS A 131 -0.83 -7.78 -5.91
C HIS A 131 -0.54 -8.96 -6.85
N GLY A 132 -0.45 -8.67 -8.16
CA GLY A 132 -0.26 -9.66 -9.22
C GLY A 132 1.20 -9.80 -9.66
N ASP A 133 1.46 -10.77 -10.54
CA ASP A 133 2.75 -10.87 -11.23
C ASP A 133 2.85 -9.81 -12.34
N VAL A 134 3.78 -8.90 -12.18
CA VAL A 134 4.01 -7.78 -13.12
C VAL A 134 5.28 -7.98 -13.96
N SER A 135 5.84 -9.19 -13.99
CA SER A 135 6.91 -9.52 -14.92
C SER A 135 6.42 -9.37 -16.38
N ILE A 136 7.27 -8.80 -17.22
CA ILE A 136 6.91 -8.56 -18.64
C ILE A 136 6.48 -9.84 -19.35
N THR A 137 7.08 -10.98 -18.97
CA THR A 137 6.79 -12.31 -19.54
C THR A 137 5.41 -12.82 -19.18
N ASN A 138 4.94 -12.59 -17.95
CA ASN A 138 3.67 -13.10 -17.44
C ASN A 138 2.53 -12.07 -17.45
N PHE A 139 2.81 -10.83 -17.83
CA PHE A 139 1.84 -9.75 -17.71
C PHE A 139 0.58 -9.96 -18.57
N ALA A 140 0.67 -10.71 -19.67
CA ALA A 140 -0.51 -11.07 -20.46
C ALA A 140 -1.53 -11.91 -19.64
N GLN A 141 -1.03 -12.84 -18.81
CA GLN A 141 -1.90 -13.64 -17.93
C GLN A 141 -2.48 -12.75 -16.83
N THR A 142 -1.66 -11.85 -16.23
CA THR A 142 -2.14 -10.89 -15.25
C THR A 142 -3.27 -10.00 -15.79
N LEU A 143 -3.17 -9.54 -17.04
CA LEU A 143 -4.25 -8.77 -17.68
C LEU A 143 -5.50 -9.61 -17.93
N ALA A 144 -5.37 -10.89 -18.33
CA ALA A 144 -6.50 -11.80 -18.52
C ALA A 144 -7.24 -12.05 -17.20
N ASP A 145 -6.50 -12.31 -16.13
CA ASP A 145 -7.04 -12.49 -14.78
C ASP A 145 -7.76 -11.22 -14.30
N SER A 146 -7.10 -10.06 -14.46
CA SER A 146 -7.66 -8.76 -14.08
C SER A 146 -8.97 -8.45 -14.79
N LYS A 147 -9.06 -8.81 -16.08
CA LYS A 147 -10.29 -8.67 -16.86
C LYS A 147 -11.40 -9.59 -16.34
N THR A 148 -11.06 -10.84 -15.99
CA THR A 148 -11.99 -11.81 -15.39
C THR A 148 -12.53 -11.31 -14.05
N LEU A 149 -11.67 -10.75 -13.22
CA LEU A 149 -12.02 -10.17 -11.91
C LEU A 149 -12.69 -8.78 -12.02
N ARG A 150 -12.76 -8.19 -13.20
CA ARG A 150 -13.26 -6.83 -13.45
C ARG A 150 -12.49 -5.77 -12.65
N GLN A 151 -11.17 -5.96 -12.52
CA GLN A 151 -10.31 -5.04 -11.79
C GLN A 151 -10.25 -3.67 -12.47
N LYS A 152 -10.09 -2.64 -11.65
CA LYS A 152 -9.94 -1.25 -12.09
C LYS A 152 -8.50 -0.79 -12.10
N TYR A 153 -7.63 -1.51 -11.37
CA TYR A 153 -6.22 -1.22 -11.22
C TYR A 153 -5.44 -2.53 -11.27
N VAL A 154 -4.34 -2.53 -12.00
CA VAL A 154 -3.48 -3.71 -12.18
C VAL A 154 -2.09 -3.38 -11.66
N GLY A 155 -1.59 -4.18 -10.73
CA GLY A 155 -0.30 -3.88 -10.11
C GLY A 155 0.26 -5.03 -9.29
N SER A 156 1.18 -4.67 -8.41
CA SER A 156 1.94 -5.59 -7.58
C SER A 156 2.17 -5.00 -6.19
N GLY A 157 2.49 -5.87 -5.23
CA GLY A 157 3.00 -5.49 -3.90
C GLY A 157 4.43 -4.94 -3.91
N GLY A 158 4.84 -4.32 -5.01
CA GLY A 158 6.16 -3.72 -5.20
C GLY A 158 6.28 -3.11 -6.59
N PHE A 159 7.51 -3.01 -7.08
CA PHE A 159 7.83 -2.43 -8.39
C PHE A 159 8.41 -3.50 -9.33
N PRO A 160 8.20 -3.39 -10.67
CA PRO A 160 8.76 -4.34 -11.60
C PRO A 160 10.29 -4.23 -11.68
N THR A 161 10.94 -5.25 -12.23
CA THR A 161 12.36 -5.20 -12.56
C THR A 161 12.63 -4.11 -13.62
N PRO A 162 13.83 -3.44 -13.53
CA PRO A 162 14.99 -3.76 -12.70
C PRO A 162 14.95 -3.27 -11.24
N GLY A 163 13.87 -2.65 -10.77
CA GLY A 163 13.72 -2.18 -9.40
C GLY A 163 14.43 -0.83 -9.14
N ILE A 164 14.80 -0.60 -7.87
CA ILE A 164 15.29 0.70 -7.40
C ILE A 164 16.77 0.67 -6.97
N GLY A 165 17.55 -0.34 -7.40
CA GLY A 165 18.91 -0.55 -6.92
C GLY A 165 19.97 0.47 -7.39
N SER A 166 19.64 1.35 -8.34
CA SER A 166 20.39 2.55 -8.74
C SER A 166 19.45 3.59 -9.32
N TYR A 167 19.94 4.82 -9.53
CA TYR A 167 19.18 5.88 -10.21
C TYR A 167 18.71 5.44 -11.61
N GLU A 168 19.61 4.86 -12.39
CA GLU A 168 19.33 4.36 -13.74
C GLU A 168 18.31 3.23 -13.72
N ASN A 169 18.44 2.29 -12.77
CA ASN A 169 17.45 1.22 -12.60
C ASN A 169 16.08 1.79 -12.22
N THR A 170 16.03 2.80 -11.36
CA THR A 170 14.78 3.46 -10.99
C THR A 170 14.10 4.12 -12.18
N LEU A 171 14.86 4.80 -13.04
CA LEU A 171 14.35 5.36 -14.31
C LEU A 171 13.89 4.25 -15.28
N ALA A 172 14.67 3.18 -15.41
CA ALA A 172 14.29 2.03 -16.24
C ALA A 172 13.01 1.36 -15.73
N THR A 173 12.84 1.26 -14.41
CA THR A 173 11.61 0.77 -13.78
C THR A 173 10.41 1.65 -14.11
N ALA A 174 10.55 2.98 -14.09
CA ALA A 174 9.49 3.90 -14.50
C ALA A 174 9.10 3.70 -15.98
N ILE A 175 10.07 3.45 -16.88
CA ILE A 175 9.81 3.11 -18.28
C ILE A 175 9.00 1.83 -18.40
N VAL A 176 9.38 0.78 -17.64
CA VAL A 176 8.63 -0.50 -17.60
C VAL A 176 7.22 -0.28 -17.09
N MET A 177 7.04 0.47 -15.99
CA MET A 177 5.71 0.81 -15.46
C MET A 177 4.84 1.51 -16.49
N ASN A 178 5.40 2.46 -17.24
CA ASN A 178 4.69 3.15 -18.34
C ASN A 178 4.23 2.18 -19.44
N GLU A 179 5.06 1.21 -19.81
CA GLU A 179 4.70 0.20 -20.81
C GLU A 179 3.62 -0.76 -20.31
N LEU A 180 3.77 -1.28 -19.07
CA LEU A 180 2.75 -2.13 -18.44
C LEU A 180 1.42 -1.39 -18.31
N GLY A 181 1.47 -0.12 -17.93
CA GLY A 181 0.30 0.74 -17.81
C GLY A 181 -0.41 0.98 -19.15
N ARG A 182 0.34 1.24 -20.24
CA ARG A 182 -0.26 1.34 -21.59
C ARG A 182 -0.94 0.04 -21.99
N ARG A 183 -0.31 -1.10 -21.74
CA ARG A 183 -0.90 -2.44 -22.02
C ARG A 183 -2.18 -2.65 -21.22
N SER A 184 -2.18 -2.31 -19.92
CA SER A 184 -3.34 -2.44 -19.04
C SER A 184 -4.51 -1.56 -19.49
N VAL A 185 -4.26 -0.27 -19.77
CA VAL A 185 -5.30 0.66 -20.24
C VAL A 185 -5.89 0.19 -21.59
N ARG A 186 -5.05 -0.24 -22.54
CA ARG A 186 -5.52 -0.81 -23.82
C ARG A 186 -6.35 -2.08 -23.64
N ASN A 187 -6.06 -2.87 -22.63
CA ASN A 187 -6.83 -4.08 -22.29
C ASN A 187 -8.19 -3.77 -21.62
N GLY A 188 -8.41 -2.53 -21.18
CA GLY A 188 -9.60 -2.10 -20.45
C GLY A 188 -9.59 -2.43 -18.96
N THR A 189 -8.42 -2.73 -18.39
CA THR A 189 -8.23 -3.08 -16.97
C THR A 189 -7.71 -1.90 -16.12
N GLY A 190 -7.74 -0.68 -16.68
CA GLY A 190 -7.37 0.54 -15.94
C GLY A 190 -5.87 0.78 -15.86
N LYS A 191 -5.46 1.63 -14.91
CA LYS A 191 -4.05 2.02 -14.76
C LYS A 191 -3.24 0.92 -14.07
N PHE A 192 -1.94 0.90 -14.37
CA PHE A 192 -0.95 0.13 -13.63
C PHE A 192 -0.58 0.85 -12.34
N TYR A 193 -0.30 0.09 -11.27
CA TYR A 193 0.22 0.66 -10.02
C TYR A 193 1.39 -0.13 -9.46
N GLY A 194 2.25 0.57 -8.70
CA GLY A 194 3.23 0.01 -7.80
C GLY A 194 2.88 0.33 -6.35
N HIS A 195 3.27 -0.55 -5.45
CA HIS A 195 3.12 -0.44 -4.01
C HIS A 195 4.50 -0.24 -3.36
N ASN A 196 4.57 0.61 -2.34
CA ASN A 196 5.81 0.88 -1.62
C ASN A 196 5.92 0.09 -0.31
N HIS A 197 7.17 -0.17 0.04
CA HIS A 197 7.61 -0.41 1.40
C HIS A 197 8.54 0.75 1.84
N GLN A 198 9.24 0.58 2.94
CA GLN A 198 10.15 1.60 3.46
C GLN A 198 11.37 1.85 2.56
N GLY A 199 11.78 0.82 1.81
CA GLY A 199 12.99 0.85 0.97
C GLY A 199 12.96 1.95 -0.09
N GLU A 200 11.81 2.20 -0.69
CA GLU A 200 11.62 3.18 -1.75
C GLU A 200 11.79 4.62 -1.26
N PHE A 201 11.58 4.86 0.03
CA PHE A 201 11.78 6.18 0.64
C PHE A 201 13.19 6.36 1.23
N ARG A 202 13.78 5.30 1.79
CA ARG A 202 15.16 5.30 2.31
C ARG A 202 16.20 5.38 1.21
N THR A 203 15.95 4.73 0.09
CA THR A 203 16.83 4.78 -1.06
C THR A 203 16.69 6.13 -1.75
N GLN A 204 17.77 6.92 -1.73
CA GLN A 204 17.82 8.27 -2.28
C GLN A 204 18.94 8.42 -3.28
N TYR A 205 18.68 9.20 -4.33
CA TYR A 205 19.63 9.50 -5.39
C TYR A 205 19.67 11.00 -5.65
N ALA A 206 20.85 11.54 -5.96
CA ALA A 206 20.98 12.89 -6.48
C ALA A 206 20.43 12.93 -7.91
N ASP A 207 19.52 13.86 -8.20
CA ASP A 207 19.09 14.17 -9.57
C ASP A 207 20.29 14.71 -10.35
N PRO A 208 20.70 14.07 -11.46
CA PRO A 208 21.89 14.49 -12.20
C PRO A 208 21.81 15.91 -12.79
N ALA A 209 20.60 16.43 -13.00
CA ALA A 209 20.40 17.76 -13.58
C ALA A 209 20.42 18.88 -12.54
N THR A 210 19.95 18.60 -11.32
CA THR A 210 19.73 19.63 -10.28
C THR A 210 20.60 19.42 -9.04
N GLY A 211 21.11 18.21 -8.82
CA GLY A 211 21.79 17.80 -7.59
C GLY A 211 20.85 17.57 -6.39
N GLU A 212 19.53 17.76 -6.58
CA GLU A 212 18.53 17.52 -5.53
C GLU A 212 18.47 16.04 -5.15
N MET A 213 18.46 15.74 -3.85
CA MET A 213 18.26 14.38 -3.35
C MET A 213 16.78 14.02 -3.42
N LYS A 214 16.47 12.94 -4.13
CA LYS A 214 15.11 12.42 -4.29
C LYS A 214 15.05 10.97 -3.86
N SER A 215 13.98 10.59 -3.17
CA SER A 215 13.73 9.17 -2.91
C SER A 215 13.46 8.42 -4.22
N ALA A 216 13.76 7.13 -4.24
CA ALA A 216 13.45 6.29 -5.40
C ALA A 216 11.95 6.31 -5.71
N TRP A 217 11.07 6.36 -4.68
CA TRP A 217 9.63 6.52 -4.87
C TRP A 217 9.28 7.82 -5.61
N GLN A 218 9.89 8.95 -5.19
CA GLN A 218 9.67 10.24 -5.86
C GLN A 218 10.12 10.20 -7.33
N ILE A 219 11.28 9.60 -7.59
CA ILE A 219 11.78 9.44 -8.97
C ILE A 219 10.80 8.63 -9.81
N LEU A 220 10.24 7.53 -9.29
CA LEU A 220 9.22 6.73 -9.99
C LEU A 220 7.97 7.56 -10.30
N VAL A 221 7.46 8.32 -9.33
CA VAL A 221 6.25 9.15 -9.53
C VAL A 221 6.49 10.21 -10.60
N GLU A 222 7.63 10.92 -10.54
CA GLU A 222 7.94 12.02 -11.47
C GLU A 222 8.25 11.54 -12.90
N ASN A 223 8.71 10.29 -13.08
CA ASN A 223 9.07 9.72 -14.38
C ASN A 223 8.02 8.74 -14.95
N THR A 224 6.82 8.67 -14.36
CA THR A 224 5.73 7.86 -14.88
C THR A 224 4.58 8.72 -15.39
N ASP A 225 3.93 8.27 -16.47
CA ASP A 225 2.83 8.97 -17.14
C ASP A 225 1.51 8.77 -16.36
N PRO A 226 0.89 9.83 -15.84
CA PRO A 226 -0.34 9.74 -15.05
C PRO A 226 -1.54 9.17 -15.82
N ARG A 227 -1.49 9.13 -17.15
CA ARG A 227 -2.53 8.48 -17.97
C ARG A 227 -2.52 6.96 -17.81
N TYR A 228 -1.37 6.38 -17.48
CA TYR A 228 -1.14 4.94 -17.48
C TYR A 228 -0.77 4.37 -16.11
N VAL A 229 -0.12 5.19 -15.26
CA VAL A 229 0.44 4.76 -13.98
C VAL A 229 -0.16 5.55 -12.83
N THR A 230 -0.45 4.87 -11.77
CA THR A 230 -0.86 5.39 -10.46
C THR A 230 -0.08 4.68 -9.35
N PHE A 231 -0.31 5.02 -8.08
CA PHE A 231 0.41 4.44 -6.96
C PHE A 231 -0.55 4.01 -5.87
N GLN A 232 -0.19 2.97 -5.14
CA GLN A 232 -0.76 2.60 -3.86
C GLN A 232 0.24 3.02 -2.78
N LEU A 233 -0.18 3.86 -1.84
CA LEU A 233 0.67 4.35 -0.78
C LEU A 233 0.41 3.57 0.51
N ASP A 234 1.39 2.79 0.96
CA ASP A 234 1.41 2.26 2.31
C ASP A 234 1.93 3.33 3.26
N VAL A 235 1.05 3.78 4.17
CA VAL A 235 1.35 4.93 5.03
C VAL A 235 2.29 4.58 6.18
N LEU A 236 2.24 3.34 6.70
CA LEU A 236 3.18 2.89 7.73
C LEU A 236 4.59 2.77 7.15
N TRP A 237 4.72 2.06 6.04
CA TRP A 237 6.03 1.86 5.40
C TRP A 237 6.62 3.15 4.83
N ALA A 238 5.78 4.11 4.42
CA ALA A 238 6.26 5.45 4.06
C ALA A 238 6.85 6.16 5.29
N THR A 239 6.14 6.14 6.42
CA THR A 239 6.61 6.73 7.70
C THR A 239 7.90 6.06 8.18
N ASP A 240 7.95 4.74 8.19
CA ASP A 240 9.13 3.95 8.55
C ASP A 240 10.32 4.22 7.60
N GLY A 241 10.03 4.55 6.35
CA GLY A 241 11.00 5.02 5.36
C GLY A 241 11.50 6.45 5.58
N GLY A 242 10.98 7.17 6.57
CA GLY A 242 11.32 8.56 6.88
C GLY A 242 10.57 9.59 6.04
N ALA A 243 9.50 9.19 5.33
CA ALA A 243 8.65 10.12 4.58
C ALA A 243 7.42 10.54 5.41
N ASP A 244 6.90 11.73 5.12
CA ASP A 244 5.63 12.22 5.68
C ASP A 244 4.48 11.89 4.72
N PRO A 245 3.57 10.95 5.05
CA PRO A 245 2.43 10.59 4.20
C PRO A 245 1.52 11.79 3.88
N VAL A 246 1.37 12.75 4.81
CA VAL A 246 0.55 13.94 4.58
C VAL A 246 1.18 14.82 3.51
N ALA A 247 2.50 15.04 3.57
CA ALA A 247 3.23 15.80 2.57
C ALA A 247 3.21 15.10 1.20
N LEU A 248 3.34 13.76 1.16
CA LEU A 248 3.24 12.97 -0.06
C LEU A 248 1.85 13.11 -0.71
N LEU A 249 0.78 12.99 0.07
CA LEU A 249 -0.59 13.12 -0.41
C LEU A 249 -0.89 14.52 -0.92
N ARG A 250 -0.45 15.57 -0.21
CA ARG A 250 -0.60 16.96 -0.66
C ARG A 250 0.12 17.24 -1.98
N ARG A 251 1.29 16.63 -2.20
CA ARG A 251 2.10 16.85 -3.40
C ARG A 251 1.70 15.96 -4.55
N PHE A 252 1.35 14.71 -4.28
CA PHE A 252 1.17 13.67 -5.29
C PHE A 252 -0.20 12.96 -5.23
N GLY A 253 -1.18 13.51 -4.50
CA GLY A 253 -2.48 12.87 -4.28
C GLY A 253 -3.16 12.39 -5.58
N ASP A 254 -3.11 13.19 -6.66
CA ASP A 254 -3.68 12.83 -7.97
C ASP A 254 -2.98 11.61 -8.62
N ARG A 255 -1.82 11.20 -8.09
CA ARG A 255 -1.06 10.03 -8.53
C ARG A 255 -1.33 8.80 -7.68
N ILE A 256 -2.09 8.91 -6.57
CA ILE A 256 -2.34 7.86 -5.60
C ILE A 256 -3.82 7.45 -5.68
N PHE A 257 -4.08 6.17 -6.01
CA PHE A 257 -5.46 5.67 -6.11
C PHE A 257 -5.96 5.01 -4.84
N SER A 258 -5.05 4.51 -3.99
CA SER A 258 -5.40 3.84 -2.74
C SER A 258 -4.33 4.02 -1.67
N LEU A 259 -4.76 3.93 -0.41
CA LEU A 259 -3.87 3.78 0.73
C LEU A 259 -3.90 2.34 1.23
N HIS A 260 -2.74 1.80 1.63
CA HIS A 260 -2.68 0.77 2.63
C HIS A 260 -2.68 1.45 3.98
N VAL A 261 -3.79 1.28 4.71
CA VAL A 261 -3.99 1.82 6.06
C VAL A 261 -3.52 0.75 7.04
N LYS A 262 -2.29 0.93 7.50
CA LYS A 262 -1.55 -0.02 8.33
C LYS A 262 -1.09 0.69 9.58
N ASP A 263 -1.39 0.12 10.75
CA ASP A 263 -0.96 0.65 12.05
C ASP A 263 0.33 -0.04 12.54
N GLY A 264 1.10 0.64 13.38
CA GLY A 264 2.37 0.12 13.86
C GLY A 264 2.88 0.87 15.09
N ILE A 265 3.78 0.23 15.81
CA ILE A 265 4.55 0.80 16.92
C ILE A 265 5.99 1.11 16.48
N ASN A 266 6.69 1.91 17.27
CA ASN A 266 8.05 2.39 17.00
C ASN A 266 8.14 3.26 15.73
N VAL A 267 7.07 3.91 15.33
CA VAL A 267 6.99 4.70 14.09
C VAL A 267 7.85 5.96 14.11
N ALA A 268 8.26 6.42 15.29
CA ALA A 268 9.17 7.55 15.44
C ALA A 268 10.66 7.19 15.21
N ASP A 269 10.98 5.89 15.16
CA ASP A 269 12.33 5.39 14.93
C ASP A 269 12.42 4.75 13.55
N PRO A 270 12.89 5.47 12.53
CA PRO A 270 12.96 4.96 11.17
C PRO A 270 13.72 3.62 11.10
N ALA A 271 13.17 2.67 10.37
CA ALA A 271 13.64 1.30 10.21
C ALA A 271 13.21 0.31 11.31
N ASN A 272 12.36 0.71 12.26
CA ASN A 272 11.98 -0.12 13.40
C ASN A 272 10.47 -0.24 13.60
N ALA A 273 9.65 0.32 12.70
CA ALA A 273 8.22 0.18 12.79
C ALA A 273 7.81 -1.31 12.74
N THR A 274 6.97 -1.68 13.69
CA THR A 274 6.42 -3.04 13.78
C THR A 274 4.91 -2.96 13.57
N PRO A 275 4.36 -3.60 12.52
CA PRO A 275 2.92 -3.63 12.28
C PRO A 275 2.17 -4.27 13.44
N VAL A 276 1.08 -3.62 13.88
CA VAL A 276 0.15 -4.13 14.90
C VAL A 276 -1.30 -3.96 14.44
N PRO A 277 -2.26 -4.67 15.04
CA PRO A 277 -3.68 -4.48 14.71
C PRO A 277 -4.12 -3.02 14.87
N MET A 278 -5.07 -2.60 14.03
CA MET A 278 -5.60 -1.23 14.01
C MET A 278 -6.04 -0.77 15.41
N GLY A 279 -5.58 0.43 15.78
CA GLY A 279 -5.86 1.06 17.07
C GLY A 279 -4.94 0.61 18.22
N GLN A 280 -3.97 -0.26 17.94
CA GLN A 280 -2.95 -0.68 18.92
C GLN A 280 -1.58 -0.03 18.64
N GLY A 281 -1.47 0.75 17.57
CA GLY A 281 -0.24 1.41 17.14
C GLY A 281 -0.20 2.90 17.48
N GLU A 282 0.76 3.58 16.85
CA GLU A 282 1.11 4.98 17.08
C GLU A 282 0.79 5.87 15.86
N MET A 283 0.25 5.28 14.76
CA MET A 283 -0.06 6.03 13.55
C MET A 283 -1.22 7.01 13.79
N VAL A 284 -1.04 8.27 13.41
CA VAL A 284 -2.07 9.32 13.48
C VAL A 284 -2.74 9.43 12.11
N PHE A 285 -3.86 8.75 11.93
CA PHE A 285 -4.50 8.62 10.61
C PHE A 285 -5.33 9.84 10.19
N GLU A 286 -5.95 10.60 11.12
CA GLU A 286 -6.86 11.71 10.75
C GLU A 286 -6.23 12.70 9.75
N PRO A 287 -5.00 13.23 9.96
CA PRO A 287 -4.37 14.12 9.00
C PRO A 287 -4.08 13.45 7.64
N ILE A 288 -3.78 12.16 7.65
CA ILE A 288 -3.49 11.37 6.43
C ILE A 288 -4.79 11.19 5.63
N LEU A 289 -5.87 10.76 6.28
CA LEU A 289 -7.17 10.55 5.65
C LEU A 289 -7.73 11.87 5.09
N ARG A 290 -7.59 12.96 5.85
CA ARG A 290 -7.96 14.31 5.41
C ARG A 290 -7.16 14.75 4.17
N ALA A 291 -5.86 14.44 4.11
CA ALA A 291 -5.03 14.75 2.94
C ALA A 291 -5.32 13.84 1.74
N ALA A 292 -5.88 12.66 1.96
CA ALA A 292 -6.26 11.70 0.93
C ALA A 292 -7.64 11.98 0.31
N GLU A 293 -8.45 12.80 0.99
CA GLU A 293 -9.82 13.10 0.57
C GLU A 293 -9.89 13.65 -0.87
N GLY A 294 -10.79 13.11 -1.67
CA GLY A 294 -10.97 13.48 -3.08
C GLY A 294 -9.94 12.89 -4.05
N HIS A 295 -8.84 12.36 -3.56
CA HIS A 295 -7.78 11.76 -4.38
C HIS A 295 -7.91 10.24 -4.44
N VAL A 296 -7.93 9.56 -3.29
CA VAL A 296 -7.95 8.09 -3.24
C VAL A 296 -9.34 7.53 -3.50
N LYS A 297 -9.38 6.27 -3.93
CA LYS A 297 -10.61 5.51 -4.24
C LYS A 297 -10.84 4.35 -3.29
N TYR A 298 -9.78 3.89 -2.62
CA TYR A 298 -9.85 2.76 -1.69
C TYR A 298 -8.93 2.98 -0.50
N TYR A 299 -9.44 2.70 0.67
CA TYR A 299 -8.74 2.62 1.94
C TYR A 299 -8.63 1.13 2.27
N ILE A 300 -7.44 0.57 2.09
CA ILE A 300 -7.22 -0.87 2.18
C ILE A 300 -6.54 -1.17 3.51
N TYR A 301 -7.27 -1.79 4.44
CA TYR A 301 -6.66 -2.24 5.68
C TYR A 301 -5.64 -3.34 5.40
N GLU A 302 -4.45 -3.21 5.94
CA GLU A 302 -3.43 -4.25 5.94
C GLU A 302 -2.73 -4.35 7.30
N GLN A 303 -2.54 -5.60 7.73
CA GLN A 303 -1.72 -6.00 8.86
C GLN A 303 -0.77 -7.09 8.38
N ASP A 304 0.55 -6.85 8.45
CA ASP A 304 1.49 -7.93 8.19
C ASP A 304 1.38 -8.97 9.31
N PRO A 305 1.03 -10.22 8.98
CA PRO A 305 0.81 -11.21 10.02
C PRO A 305 2.12 -11.55 10.73
N PRO A 306 2.15 -11.59 12.07
CA PRO A 306 3.31 -12.03 12.82
C PRO A 306 3.47 -13.55 12.67
N PHE A 307 4.19 -13.99 11.62
CA PHE A 307 4.39 -15.40 11.33
C PHE A 307 4.99 -16.14 12.52
N GLY A 308 4.31 -17.25 12.91
CA GLY A 308 4.73 -18.07 14.05
C GLY A 308 4.18 -17.62 15.41
N ASP A 309 3.45 -16.54 15.49
CA ASP A 309 2.72 -16.16 16.70
C ASP A 309 1.34 -16.85 16.74
N PRO A 310 1.12 -17.84 17.63
CA PRO A 310 -0.15 -18.54 17.72
C PRO A 310 -1.26 -17.70 18.39
N THR A 311 -0.93 -16.56 18.96
CA THR A 311 -1.89 -15.69 19.66
C THR A 311 -2.53 -14.66 18.74
N PHE A 312 -1.98 -14.46 17.54
CA PHE A 312 -2.52 -13.54 16.56
C PHE A 312 -3.80 -14.09 15.92
N ASP A 313 -4.91 -13.37 16.11
CA ASP A 313 -6.17 -13.65 15.42
C ASP A 313 -6.34 -12.70 14.21
N PRO A 314 -6.18 -13.19 12.98
CA PRO A 314 -6.30 -12.35 11.79
C PRO A 314 -7.74 -11.86 11.55
N PHE A 315 -8.74 -12.54 12.09
CA PHE A 315 -10.13 -12.12 11.94
C PHE A 315 -10.48 -11.00 12.92
N ALA A 316 -10.02 -11.09 14.17
CA ALA A 316 -10.16 -9.99 15.12
C ALA A 316 -9.42 -8.73 14.62
N SER A 317 -8.25 -8.92 14.01
CA SER A 317 -7.51 -7.82 13.35
C SER A 317 -8.29 -7.22 12.17
N ALA A 318 -8.91 -8.05 11.34
CA ALA A 318 -9.74 -7.59 10.22
C ALA A 318 -10.98 -6.82 10.69
N GLU A 319 -11.64 -7.29 11.76
CA GLU A 319 -12.78 -6.62 12.38
C GLU A 319 -12.39 -5.24 12.94
N ALA A 320 -11.28 -5.16 13.67
CA ALA A 320 -10.74 -3.88 14.17
C ALA A 320 -10.43 -2.89 13.04
N GLY A 321 -9.85 -3.38 11.93
CA GLY A 321 -9.57 -2.56 10.74
C GLY A 321 -10.84 -2.03 10.07
N PHE A 322 -11.86 -2.88 9.91
CA PHE A 322 -13.15 -2.47 9.35
C PHE A 322 -13.83 -1.43 10.25
N ASP A 323 -13.96 -1.74 11.55
CA ASP A 323 -14.59 -0.89 12.54
C ASP A 323 -13.95 0.49 12.62
N TYR A 324 -12.63 0.56 12.50
CA TYR A 324 -11.91 1.84 12.49
C TYR A 324 -12.27 2.66 11.24
N LEU A 325 -12.15 2.06 10.05
CA LEU A 325 -12.38 2.75 8.78
C LEU A 325 -13.85 3.19 8.61
N ASP A 326 -14.80 2.39 9.07
CA ASP A 326 -16.23 2.71 9.05
C ASP A 326 -16.60 3.86 9.99
N ARG A 327 -15.96 3.92 11.18
CA ARG A 327 -16.30 4.89 12.23
C ARG A 327 -15.46 6.16 12.21
N VAL A 328 -14.29 6.16 11.57
CA VAL A 328 -13.42 7.34 11.55
C VAL A 328 -14.13 8.53 10.91
N ARG A 329 -13.95 9.71 11.52
CA ARG A 329 -14.48 10.99 11.02
C ARG A 329 -13.34 12.01 11.01
N PHE A 330 -13.08 12.63 9.87
CA PHE A 330 -11.95 13.54 9.65
C PHE A 330 -12.34 14.79 8.85
#